data_9d1b27ef1a85ca20dc3e9b964945121e
#
_entry.id   9d1b27ef1a85ca20dc3e9b964945121e
#
_cell.length_a   1.000
_cell.length_b   1.000
_cell.length_c   1.000
_cell.angle_alpha   90.00
_cell.angle_beta   90.00
_cell.angle_gamma   90.00
#
_symmetry.space_group_name_H-M   'P 1'
#
loop_
_entity.id
_entity.type
_entity.pdbx_description
1 polymer ?
#
loop_
_entity_poly.entity_id
_entity_poly.type
_entity_poly.pdbx_seq_one_letter_code
_entity_poly.pdbx_strand_id
1 'polypeptide(L)'
;MKKKVTLRDIAEEAGVSVATVSYILNNRDDQCISEATRKKVLQIVNLYGYKMNFHAKSISSGKTNIVGLYLGHGSFALKRAEHFLLIRRLAKALKEKGLSLRVIDNTETSRLDWCDAVICCDAEESFFKTVSEANFCPVIAFDMFYDDQLFCQINSNYEKIKGIAAEIFGGAEYTVVCHEQKNEALKAELASMFDRLVFVSSFEEINAEANGNIVAIGEMLGQYCKSINKDALSIDISSYEKIEKLIECLEITIARSGDVPHDIRI
;
A
#
# COMPACT_ATOMS: atom_id res chain seq x y z
N MET A 1 5.53 37.00 -17.85
CA MET A 1 5.16 35.96 -16.87
C MET A 1 3.70 36.16 -16.49
N LYS A 2 2.79 35.18 -16.70
CA LYS A 2 1.40 35.27 -16.19
C LYS A 2 1.42 35.27 -14.66
N LYS A 3 0.80 36.29 -14.04
CA LYS A 3 0.66 36.38 -12.56
C LYS A 3 -0.04 35.11 -12.07
N LYS A 4 0.56 34.41 -11.09
CA LYS A 4 -0.03 33.22 -10.53
C LYS A 4 -1.25 33.61 -9.69
N VAL A 5 -2.43 33.10 -10.08
CA VAL A 5 -3.69 33.37 -9.36
C VAL A 5 -3.61 32.81 -7.95
N THR A 6 -4.07 33.57 -6.98
CA THR A 6 -4.06 33.23 -5.53
C THR A 6 -5.47 33.02 -5.00
N LEU A 7 -5.60 32.45 -3.81
CA LEU A 7 -6.89 32.37 -3.08
C LEU A 7 -7.52 33.76 -2.87
N ARG A 8 -6.68 34.78 -2.70
CA ARG A 8 -7.13 36.17 -2.50
C ARG A 8 -7.78 36.72 -3.74
N ASP A 9 -7.20 36.45 -4.92
CA ASP A 9 -7.77 36.89 -6.21
C ASP A 9 -9.14 36.21 -6.45
N ILE A 10 -9.28 34.92 -6.10
CA ILE A 10 -10.56 34.20 -6.18
C ILE A 10 -11.60 34.76 -5.19
N ALA A 11 -11.20 35.06 -3.97
CA ALA A 11 -12.08 35.61 -2.93
C ALA A 11 -12.63 36.99 -3.33
N GLU A 12 -11.75 37.86 -3.85
CA GLU A 12 -12.10 39.19 -4.34
C GLU A 12 -13.10 39.12 -5.49
N GLU A 13 -12.85 38.28 -6.49
CA GLU A 13 -13.73 38.09 -7.64
C GLU A 13 -15.09 37.46 -7.26
N ALA A 14 -15.09 36.54 -6.29
CA ALA A 14 -16.30 35.92 -5.77
C ALA A 14 -17.12 36.83 -4.84
N GLY A 15 -16.50 37.89 -4.29
CA GLY A 15 -17.09 38.74 -3.27
C GLY A 15 -17.28 38.04 -1.93
N VAL A 16 -16.35 37.15 -1.56
CA VAL A 16 -16.40 36.40 -0.30
C VAL A 16 -15.05 36.48 0.42
N SER A 17 -14.99 36.01 1.66
CA SER A 17 -13.72 35.95 2.39
C SER A 17 -12.80 34.84 1.84
N VAL A 18 -11.49 35.00 2.03
CA VAL A 18 -10.48 33.98 1.71
C VAL A 18 -10.77 32.68 2.48
N ALA A 19 -11.27 32.80 3.71
CA ALA A 19 -11.67 31.66 4.51
C ALA A 19 -12.84 30.89 3.86
N THR A 20 -13.85 31.61 3.34
CA THR A 20 -14.98 31.00 2.62
C THR A 20 -14.49 30.24 1.38
N VAL A 21 -13.60 30.81 0.58
CA VAL A 21 -13.00 30.11 -0.58
C VAL A 21 -12.25 28.86 -0.12
N SER A 22 -11.46 28.99 0.95
CA SER A 22 -10.72 27.86 1.53
C SER A 22 -11.65 26.75 2.01
N TYR A 23 -12.74 27.05 2.67
CA TYR A 23 -13.73 26.07 3.12
C TYR A 23 -14.39 25.34 1.94
N ILE A 24 -14.78 26.06 0.90
CA ILE A 24 -15.37 25.47 -0.31
C ILE A 24 -14.39 24.53 -1.01
N LEU A 25 -13.14 24.96 -1.20
CA LEU A 25 -12.12 24.15 -1.86
C LEU A 25 -11.66 22.93 -1.06
N ASN A 26 -11.84 22.96 0.28
CA ASN A 26 -11.53 21.83 1.16
C ASN A 26 -12.77 20.98 1.49
N ASN A 27 -13.91 21.20 0.83
CA ASN A 27 -15.19 20.50 1.07
C ASN A 27 -15.60 20.48 2.55
N ARG A 28 -15.43 21.63 3.25
CA ARG A 28 -15.85 21.79 4.63
C ARG A 28 -17.37 22.03 4.64
N ASP A 29 -18.14 20.97 4.90
CA ASP A 29 -19.61 21.03 4.93
C ASP A 29 -20.14 21.48 6.29
N ASP A 30 -19.28 21.55 7.31
CA ASP A 30 -19.55 22.08 8.64
C ASP A 30 -19.75 23.61 8.66
N GLN A 31 -19.48 24.30 7.56
CA GLN A 31 -19.66 25.74 7.40
C GLN A 31 -20.95 26.03 6.63
N CYS A 32 -21.83 26.86 7.19
CA CYS A 32 -23.09 27.28 6.57
C CYS A 32 -22.88 28.15 5.32
N ILE A 33 -22.38 27.58 4.25
CA ILE A 33 -22.15 28.25 2.96
C ILE A 33 -23.25 27.86 1.98
N SER A 34 -23.95 28.86 1.41
CA SER A 34 -25.03 28.59 0.47
C SER A 34 -24.51 27.88 -0.79
N GLU A 35 -25.36 27.02 -1.37
CA GLU A 35 -25.07 26.34 -2.65
C GLU A 35 -24.74 27.34 -3.78
N ALA A 36 -25.44 28.47 -3.82
CA ALA A 36 -25.20 29.52 -4.79
C ALA A 36 -23.77 30.11 -4.65
N THR A 37 -23.32 30.36 -3.41
CA THR A 37 -21.96 30.82 -3.13
C THR A 37 -20.92 29.77 -3.50
N ARG A 38 -21.16 28.51 -3.16
CA ARG A 38 -20.28 27.38 -3.52
C ARG A 38 -20.12 27.28 -5.02
N LYS A 39 -21.22 27.30 -5.78
CA LYS A 39 -21.22 27.22 -7.23
C LYS A 39 -20.47 28.41 -7.86
N LYS A 40 -20.71 29.64 -7.38
CA LYS A 40 -20.01 30.85 -7.85
C LYS A 40 -18.50 30.75 -7.70
N VAL A 41 -18.03 30.35 -6.51
CA VAL A 41 -16.59 30.21 -6.22
C VAL A 41 -15.98 29.14 -7.12
N LEU A 42 -16.60 27.97 -7.29
CA LEU A 42 -16.08 26.89 -8.13
C LEU A 42 -16.01 27.29 -9.60
N GLN A 43 -16.96 28.09 -10.10
CA GLN A 43 -16.93 28.63 -11.47
C GLN A 43 -15.74 29.57 -11.67
N ILE A 44 -15.48 30.46 -10.70
CA ILE A 44 -14.33 31.39 -10.74
C ILE A 44 -13.00 30.63 -10.68
N VAL A 45 -12.92 29.62 -9.80
CA VAL A 45 -11.74 28.71 -9.70
C VAL A 45 -11.42 28.09 -11.06
N ASN A 46 -12.45 27.55 -11.74
CA ASN A 46 -12.30 26.96 -13.07
C ASN A 46 -11.93 28.00 -14.13
N LEU A 47 -12.57 29.17 -14.15
CA LEU A 47 -12.33 30.26 -15.11
C LEU A 47 -10.88 30.75 -15.04
N TYR A 48 -10.35 30.91 -13.84
CA TYR A 48 -8.97 31.37 -13.62
C TYR A 48 -7.94 30.24 -13.69
N GLY A 49 -8.37 28.98 -13.88
CA GLY A 49 -7.49 27.81 -13.88
C GLY A 49 -6.71 27.67 -12.57
N TYR A 50 -7.31 28.13 -11.46
CA TYR A 50 -6.66 28.04 -10.15
C TYR A 50 -6.49 26.59 -9.74
N LYS A 51 -5.25 26.20 -9.46
CA LYS A 51 -4.92 24.90 -8.86
C LYS A 51 -4.50 25.11 -7.42
N MET A 52 -5.16 24.43 -6.52
CA MET A 52 -4.78 24.44 -5.10
C MET A 52 -3.30 24.04 -4.98
N ASN A 53 -2.53 24.90 -4.31
CA ASN A 53 -1.13 24.59 -4.06
C ASN A 53 -1.03 23.61 -2.89
N PHE A 54 -0.98 22.32 -3.18
CA PHE A 54 -0.85 21.27 -2.18
C PHE A 54 0.39 21.45 -1.31
N HIS A 55 1.51 21.97 -1.85
CA HIS A 55 2.70 22.29 -1.07
C HIS A 55 2.46 23.40 -0.04
N ALA A 56 1.70 24.43 -0.39
CA ALA A 56 1.36 25.48 0.57
C ALA A 56 0.42 24.96 1.70
N LYS A 57 -0.43 24.00 1.36
CA LYS A 57 -1.31 23.34 2.35
C LYS A 57 -0.49 22.42 3.26
N SER A 58 0.44 21.64 2.73
CA SER A 58 1.31 20.78 3.53
C SER A 58 2.21 21.57 4.49
N ILE A 59 2.72 22.72 4.05
CA ILE A 59 3.50 23.64 4.91
C ILE A 59 2.66 24.14 6.09
N SER A 60 1.38 24.46 5.87
CA SER A 60 0.51 24.99 6.94
C SER A 60 -0.03 23.92 7.87
N SER A 61 -0.23 22.67 7.40
CA SER A 61 -0.77 21.55 8.17
C SER A 61 0.31 20.60 8.69
N GLY A 62 1.53 20.67 8.17
CA GLY A 62 2.60 19.70 8.41
C GLY A 62 2.32 18.31 7.83
N LYS A 63 1.26 18.16 7.00
CA LYS A 63 0.85 16.87 6.40
C LYS A 63 0.64 16.99 4.90
N THR A 64 1.14 16.00 4.15
CA THR A 64 0.95 15.90 2.70
C THR A 64 -0.29 15.11 2.32
N ASN A 65 -0.75 14.24 3.22
CA ASN A 65 -1.78 13.22 3.02
C ASN A 65 -1.44 12.25 1.88
N ILE A 66 -0.16 12.00 1.67
CA ILE A 66 0.33 11.04 0.66
C ILE A 66 1.13 9.95 1.36
N VAL A 67 0.84 8.70 0.99
CA VAL A 67 1.61 7.52 1.37
C VAL A 67 2.33 7.01 0.13
N GLY A 68 3.65 6.88 0.23
CA GLY A 68 4.49 6.30 -0.81
C GLY A 68 4.45 4.77 -0.76
N LEU A 69 4.51 4.11 -1.90
CA LEU A 69 4.58 2.65 -2.01
C LEU A 69 5.71 2.25 -2.95
N TYR A 70 6.71 1.55 -2.42
CA TYR A 70 7.65 0.78 -3.20
C TYR A 70 7.17 -0.67 -3.31
N LEU A 71 7.31 -1.24 -4.51
CA LEU A 71 7.00 -2.64 -4.79
C LEU A 71 8.22 -3.34 -5.34
N GLY A 72 8.50 -4.54 -4.88
CA GLY A 72 9.51 -5.41 -5.47
C GLY A 72 9.25 -5.63 -6.97
N HIS A 73 10.30 -5.71 -7.76
CA HIS A 73 10.16 -5.94 -9.19
C HIS A 73 9.58 -7.33 -9.48
N GLY A 74 8.39 -7.35 -10.08
CA GLY A 74 7.75 -8.56 -10.60
C GLY A 74 7.94 -8.66 -12.11
N SER A 75 8.79 -9.59 -12.59
CA SER A 75 8.89 -9.91 -14.02
C SER A 75 7.73 -10.77 -14.49
N PHE A 76 7.22 -11.65 -13.63
CA PHE A 76 6.16 -12.60 -13.92
C PHE A 76 4.77 -11.95 -13.95
N ALA A 77 3.93 -12.35 -14.91
CA ALA A 77 2.63 -11.72 -15.13
C ALA A 77 1.68 -11.83 -13.93
N LEU A 78 1.62 -12.99 -13.26
CA LEU A 78 0.77 -13.19 -12.09
C LEU A 78 1.25 -12.36 -10.90
N LYS A 79 2.57 -12.22 -10.68
CA LYS A 79 3.09 -11.36 -9.62
C LYS A 79 2.73 -9.90 -9.86
N ARG A 80 2.80 -9.43 -11.11
CA ARG A 80 2.32 -8.08 -11.46
C ARG A 80 0.82 -7.90 -11.22
N ALA A 81 0.03 -8.94 -11.45
CA ALA A 81 -1.40 -8.92 -11.16
C ALA A 81 -1.67 -8.84 -9.65
N GLU A 82 -0.92 -9.56 -8.80
CA GLU A 82 -0.97 -9.42 -7.34
C GLU A 82 -0.64 -7.98 -6.90
N HIS A 83 0.44 -7.40 -7.43
CA HIS A 83 0.80 -6.00 -7.14
C HIS A 83 -0.33 -5.04 -7.53
N PHE A 84 -0.99 -5.26 -8.65
CA PHE A 84 -2.14 -4.44 -9.07
C PHE A 84 -3.32 -4.56 -8.09
N LEU A 85 -3.62 -5.75 -7.61
CA LEU A 85 -4.66 -5.96 -6.58
C LEU A 85 -4.29 -5.25 -5.28
N LEU A 86 -3.05 -5.40 -4.82
CA LEU A 86 -2.54 -4.71 -3.63
C LEU A 86 -2.69 -3.19 -3.76
N ILE A 87 -2.23 -2.61 -4.89
CA ILE A 87 -2.36 -1.17 -5.15
C ILE A 87 -3.83 -0.73 -5.07
N ARG A 88 -4.74 -1.46 -5.69
CA ARG A 88 -6.18 -1.13 -5.67
C ARG A 88 -6.78 -1.17 -4.27
N ARG A 89 -6.45 -2.20 -3.48
CA ARG A 89 -6.92 -2.36 -2.10
C ARG A 89 -6.37 -1.25 -1.20
N LEU A 90 -5.05 -0.99 -1.28
CA LEU A 90 -4.40 0.09 -0.54
C LEU A 90 -4.97 1.46 -0.92
N ALA A 91 -5.11 1.75 -2.21
CA ALA A 91 -5.66 3.04 -2.65
C ALA A 91 -7.09 3.28 -2.17
N LYS A 92 -7.92 2.22 -2.12
CA LYS A 92 -9.27 2.29 -1.56
C LYS A 92 -9.24 2.57 -0.07
N ALA A 93 -8.50 1.77 0.70
CA ALA A 93 -8.44 1.89 2.16
C ALA A 93 -7.85 3.23 2.61
N LEU A 94 -6.77 3.68 1.97
CA LEU A 94 -6.16 4.99 2.23
C LEU A 94 -7.12 6.15 1.92
N LYS A 95 -7.88 6.05 0.81
CA LYS A 95 -8.88 7.08 0.44
C LYS A 95 -9.96 7.25 1.52
N GLU A 96 -10.42 6.17 2.16
CA GLU A 96 -11.40 6.21 3.25
C GLU A 96 -10.86 6.98 4.48
N LYS A 97 -9.52 7.06 4.62
CA LYS A 97 -8.81 7.84 5.65
C LYS A 97 -8.37 9.23 5.19
N GLY A 98 -8.76 9.65 3.99
CA GLY A 98 -8.37 10.93 3.42
C GLY A 98 -6.91 10.98 2.95
N LEU A 99 -6.26 9.83 2.79
CA LEU A 99 -4.91 9.68 2.30
C LEU A 99 -4.91 9.29 0.80
N SER A 100 -3.82 9.58 0.12
CA SER A 100 -3.60 9.23 -1.29
C SER A 100 -2.39 8.30 -1.41
N LEU A 101 -2.47 7.29 -2.27
CA LEU A 101 -1.36 6.40 -2.58
C LEU A 101 -0.56 6.92 -3.78
N ARG A 102 0.76 6.93 -3.66
CA ARG A 102 1.68 7.16 -4.77
C ARG A 102 2.67 6.00 -4.88
N VAL A 103 2.65 5.30 -6.01
CA VAL A 103 3.67 4.29 -6.32
C VAL A 103 4.95 5.02 -6.71
N ILE A 104 6.07 4.56 -6.15
CA ILE A 104 7.40 5.16 -6.31
C ILE A 104 8.23 4.22 -7.18
N ASP A 105 9.00 4.80 -8.09
CA ASP A 105 9.98 4.04 -8.86
C ASP A 105 11.14 3.61 -7.95
N ASN A 106 11.56 2.34 -8.04
CA ASN A 106 12.60 1.78 -7.18
C ASN A 106 14.00 2.40 -7.40
N THR A 107 14.16 3.24 -8.41
CA THR A 107 15.37 4.05 -8.60
C THR A 107 15.36 5.36 -7.81
N GLU A 108 14.19 5.80 -7.32
CA GLU A 108 14.01 6.99 -6.48
C GLU A 108 14.19 6.61 -5.00
N THR A 109 15.43 6.54 -4.53
CA THR A 109 15.74 6.20 -3.12
C THR A 109 16.13 7.42 -2.27
N SER A 110 16.06 8.62 -2.85
CA SER A 110 16.36 9.87 -2.14
C SER A 110 15.26 10.24 -1.16
N ARG A 111 15.51 11.30 -0.39
CA ARG A 111 14.56 11.82 0.58
C ARG A 111 13.23 12.24 -0.04
N LEU A 112 12.14 11.76 0.52
CA LEU A 112 10.77 11.94 0.05
C LEU A 112 10.01 12.96 0.92
N ASP A 113 10.31 14.25 0.78
CA ASP A 113 9.65 15.32 1.55
C ASP A 113 8.17 15.54 1.19
N TRP A 114 7.67 14.80 0.20
CA TRP A 114 6.31 14.91 -0.33
C TRP A 114 5.33 13.85 0.22
N CYS A 115 5.77 12.92 1.08
CA CYS A 115 4.88 11.92 1.68
C CYS A 115 4.97 11.92 3.20
N ASP A 116 3.90 11.46 3.85
CA ASP A 116 3.79 11.36 5.29
C ASP A 116 4.26 10.00 5.83
N ALA A 117 4.28 8.97 4.98
CA ALA A 117 4.79 7.65 5.29
C ALA A 117 5.17 6.90 4.00
N VAL A 118 5.96 5.85 4.14
CA VAL A 118 6.38 4.97 3.05
C VAL A 118 6.09 3.52 3.41
N ILE A 119 5.58 2.76 2.46
CA ILE A 119 5.43 1.30 2.53
C ILE A 119 6.45 0.69 1.56
N CYS A 120 7.28 -0.22 2.04
CA CYS A 120 8.13 -1.07 1.21
C CYS A 120 7.53 -2.48 1.20
N CYS A 121 7.15 -2.98 0.03
CA CYS A 121 6.54 -4.29 -0.15
C CYS A 121 7.45 -5.19 -0.98
N ASP A 122 7.71 -6.41 -0.51
CA ASP A 122 8.55 -7.42 -1.18
C ASP A 122 9.88 -6.81 -1.68
N ALA A 123 10.58 -6.12 -0.81
CA ALA A 123 11.85 -5.47 -1.11
C ALA A 123 13.04 -6.23 -0.51
N GLU A 124 14.21 -6.04 -1.09
CA GLU A 124 15.46 -6.49 -0.48
C GLU A 124 15.74 -5.71 0.81
N GLU A 125 16.37 -6.34 1.77
CA GLU A 125 16.72 -5.72 3.05
C GLU A 125 17.61 -4.48 2.85
N SER A 126 18.60 -4.57 1.96
CA SER A 126 19.49 -3.47 1.59
C SER A 126 18.76 -2.26 1.02
N PHE A 127 17.71 -2.52 0.20
CA PHE A 127 16.85 -1.47 -0.35
C PHE A 127 16.03 -0.80 0.75
N PHE A 128 15.38 -1.58 1.62
CA PHE A 128 14.64 -1.06 2.75
C PHE A 128 15.51 -0.17 3.65
N LYS A 129 16.72 -0.62 3.96
CA LYS A 129 17.70 0.14 4.73
C LYS A 129 18.02 1.47 4.07
N THR A 130 18.31 1.46 2.77
CA THR A 130 18.61 2.70 2.02
C THR A 130 17.45 3.69 2.08
N VAL A 131 16.21 3.23 1.89
CA VAL A 131 15.01 4.07 1.95
C VAL A 131 14.78 4.60 3.37
N SER A 132 14.92 3.75 4.38
CA SER A 132 14.68 4.14 5.78
C SER A 132 15.71 5.14 6.30
N GLU A 133 16.98 5.00 5.94
CA GLU A 133 18.04 5.94 6.31
C GLU A 133 17.90 7.31 5.61
N ALA A 134 17.34 7.34 4.38
CA ALA A 134 17.15 8.56 3.62
C ALA A 134 15.93 9.38 4.09
N ASN A 135 14.97 8.77 4.81
CA ASN A 135 13.69 9.37 5.09
C ASN A 135 13.44 9.58 6.58
N PHE A 136 12.75 10.70 6.93
CA PHE A 136 12.34 11.01 8.29
C PHE A 136 10.86 10.72 8.57
N CYS A 137 10.11 10.34 7.54
CA CYS A 137 8.75 9.83 7.71
C CYS A 137 8.79 8.34 8.10
N PRO A 138 7.73 7.80 8.71
CA PRO A 138 7.62 6.37 8.98
C PRO A 138 7.80 5.53 7.72
N VAL A 139 8.60 4.45 7.83
CA VAL A 139 8.78 3.44 6.78
C VAL A 139 8.30 2.11 7.35
N ILE A 140 7.35 1.47 6.68
CA ILE A 140 6.75 0.19 7.09
C ILE A 140 7.15 -0.90 6.10
N ALA A 141 7.63 -2.03 6.61
CA ALA A 141 7.89 -3.23 5.85
C ALA A 141 6.59 -4.04 5.68
N PHE A 142 6.25 -4.41 4.45
CA PHE A 142 5.05 -5.18 4.13
C PHE A 142 5.42 -6.38 3.24
N ASP A 143 5.06 -7.60 3.67
CA ASP A 143 5.49 -8.84 3.02
C ASP A 143 7.02 -8.91 2.83
N MET A 144 7.74 -8.56 3.89
CA MET A 144 9.19 -8.69 4.02
C MET A 144 9.61 -8.63 5.49
N PHE A 145 10.76 -9.21 5.80
CA PHE A 145 11.37 -9.10 7.12
C PHE A 145 12.52 -8.09 7.12
N TYR A 146 12.59 -7.34 8.22
CA TYR A 146 13.68 -6.43 8.51
C TYR A 146 13.99 -6.49 10.01
N ASP A 147 15.18 -6.95 10.37
CA ASP A 147 15.59 -7.19 11.77
C ASP A 147 16.06 -5.89 12.46
N ASP A 148 15.12 -4.93 12.59
CA ASP A 148 15.33 -3.71 13.37
C ASP A 148 14.01 -3.29 14.03
N GLN A 149 13.97 -3.35 15.36
CA GLN A 149 12.78 -3.06 16.17
C GLN A 149 12.26 -1.62 16.07
N LEU A 150 13.02 -0.71 15.44
CA LEU A 150 12.57 0.65 15.18
C LEU A 150 11.48 0.71 14.08
N PHE A 151 11.39 -0.34 13.25
CA PHE A 151 10.45 -0.38 12.13
C PHE A 151 9.33 -1.38 12.39
N CYS A 152 8.13 -1.05 11.94
CA CYS A 152 7.02 -1.97 11.89
C CYS A 152 7.11 -2.83 10.63
N GLN A 153 6.93 -4.14 10.79
CA GLN A 153 6.76 -5.09 9.70
C GLN A 153 5.44 -5.82 9.81
N ILE A 154 4.77 -6.00 8.67
CA ILE A 154 3.46 -6.67 8.60
C ILE A 154 3.54 -7.79 7.58
N ASN A 155 3.42 -9.01 8.06
CA ASN A 155 3.55 -10.22 7.27
C ASN A 155 2.32 -11.12 7.41
N SER A 156 2.17 -12.09 6.53
CA SER A 156 1.17 -13.13 6.67
C SER A 156 1.54 -14.09 7.79
N ASN A 157 0.53 -14.65 8.45
CA ASN A 157 0.72 -15.70 9.46
C ASN A 157 0.85 -17.07 8.75
N TYR A 158 2.07 -17.43 8.39
CA TYR A 158 2.34 -18.68 7.66
C TYR A 158 2.08 -19.94 8.49
N GLU A 159 2.18 -19.87 9.82
CA GLU A 159 1.77 -20.98 10.71
C GLU A 159 0.27 -21.25 10.60
N LYS A 160 -0.55 -20.21 10.55
CA LYS A 160 -2.00 -20.31 10.32
C LYS A 160 -2.29 -20.95 8.96
N ILE A 161 -1.53 -20.55 7.91
CA ILE A 161 -1.64 -21.12 6.56
C ILE A 161 -1.31 -22.61 6.59
N LYS A 162 -0.23 -23.00 7.26
CA LYS A 162 0.17 -24.40 7.44
C LYS A 162 -0.91 -25.21 8.15
N GLY A 163 -1.51 -24.65 9.20
CA GLY A 163 -2.62 -25.27 9.92
C GLY A 163 -3.84 -25.50 9.04
N ILE A 164 -4.25 -24.50 8.25
CA ILE A 164 -5.37 -24.61 7.29
C ILE A 164 -5.08 -25.69 6.23
N ALA A 165 -3.87 -25.73 5.69
CA ALA A 165 -3.48 -26.74 4.71
C ALA A 165 -3.52 -28.14 5.30
N ALA A 166 -3.01 -28.33 6.51
CA ALA A 166 -3.04 -29.63 7.20
C ALA A 166 -4.47 -30.11 7.48
N GLU A 167 -5.38 -29.22 7.85
CA GLU A 167 -6.80 -29.52 8.05
C GLU A 167 -7.48 -29.96 6.74
N ILE A 168 -7.29 -29.18 5.67
CA ILE A 168 -7.95 -29.42 4.37
C ILE A 168 -7.45 -30.72 3.73
N PHE A 169 -6.14 -30.97 3.78
CA PHE A 169 -5.56 -32.15 3.12
C PHE A 169 -5.47 -33.38 4.05
N GLY A 170 -5.94 -33.27 5.31
CA GLY A 170 -6.02 -34.40 6.22
C GLY A 170 -4.69 -35.06 6.54
N GLY A 171 -3.59 -34.31 6.52
CA GLY A 171 -2.22 -34.79 6.70
C GLY A 171 -1.56 -35.38 5.45
N ALA A 172 -2.23 -35.38 4.29
CA ALA A 172 -1.59 -35.74 3.04
C ALA A 172 -0.53 -34.70 2.64
N GLU A 173 0.50 -35.16 1.90
CA GLU A 173 1.53 -34.26 1.37
C GLU A 173 0.93 -33.21 0.43
N TYR A 174 1.46 -32.01 0.51
CA TYR A 174 1.10 -30.89 -0.38
C TYR A 174 2.33 -30.08 -0.75
N THR A 175 2.26 -29.40 -1.88
CA THR A 175 3.27 -28.46 -2.33
C THR A 175 2.75 -27.02 -2.11
N VAL A 176 3.54 -26.21 -1.44
CA VAL A 176 3.28 -24.75 -1.36
C VAL A 176 3.89 -24.10 -2.57
N VAL A 177 3.08 -23.37 -3.32
CA VAL A 177 3.51 -22.58 -4.48
C VAL A 177 3.40 -21.11 -4.13
N CYS A 178 4.49 -20.38 -4.26
CA CYS A 178 4.60 -18.98 -3.90
C CYS A 178 5.36 -18.23 -5.01
N HIS A 179 5.03 -16.97 -5.21
CA HIS A 179 5.85 -16.12 -6.09
C HIS A 179 7.27 -15.98 -5.57
N GLU A 180 8.24 -15.89 -6.49
CA GLU A 180 9.62 -15.53 -6.13
C GLU A 180 9.64 -14.26 -5.27
N GLN A 181 10.29 -14.32 -4.12
CA GLN A 181 10.41 -13.22 -3.14
C GLN A 181 11.75 -12.50 -3.31
N LYS A 182 11.80 -11.21 -3.02
CA LYS A 182 13.04 -10.42 -3.02
C LYS A 182 13.73 -10.40 -1.65
N ASN A 183 12.96 -10.60 -0.60
CA ASN A 183 13.46 -10.62 0.76
C ASN A 183 13.97 -12.01 1.14
N GLU A 184 15.28 -12.16 1.30
CA GLU A 184 15.91 -13.45 1.59
C GLU A 184 15.52 -14.00 2.98
N ALA A 185 15.29 -13.12 3.97
CA ALA A 185 14.84 -13.55 5.28
C ALA A 185 13.43 -14.17 5.22
N LEU A 186 12.51 -13.58 4.44
CA LEU A 186 11.20 -14.17 4.21
C LEU A 186 11.27 -15.49 3.44
N LYS A 187 12.16 -15.59 2.44
CA LYS A 187 12.39 -16.86 1.73
C LYS A 187 12.86 -17.96 2.67
N ALA A 188 13.83 -17.63 3.52
CA ALA A 188 14.38 -18.59 4.50
C ALA A 188 13.32 -19.06 5.51
N GLU A 189 12.46 -18.14 6.00
CA GLU A 189 11.36 -18.50 6.90
C GLU A 189 10.38 -19.44 6.20
N LEU A 190 9.92 -19.11 5.01
CA LEU A 190 9.03 -19.98 4.24
C LEU A 190 9.64 -21.36 3.97
N ALA A 191 10.92 -21.41 3.58
CA ALA A 191 11.62 -22.66 3.33
C ALA A 191 11.79 -23.52 4.61
N SER A 192 11.91 -22.89 5.78
CA SER A 192 12.00 -23.62 7.05
C SER A 192 10.65 -24.16 7.53
N MET A 193 9.57 -23.55 7.08
CA MET A 193 8.20 -23.84 7.56
C MET A 193 7.51 -24.94 6.74
N PHE A 194 7.75 -24.99 5.44
CA PHE A 194 7.07 -25.91 4.53
C PHE A 194 8.04 -26.95 3.93
N ASP A 195 7.70 -28.23 4.09
CA ASP A 195 8.53 -29.34 3.61
C ASP A 195 8.70 -29.36 2.08
N ARG A 196 7.64 -28.92 1.36
CA ARG A 196 7.64 -28.80 -0.11
C ARG A 196 7.19 -27.39 -0.49
N LEU A 197 8.16 -26.54 -0.82
CA LEU A 197 7.94 -25.17 -1.23
C LEU A 197 8.58 -24.93 -2.60
N VAL A 198 7.83 -24.32 -3.50
CA VAL A 198 8.30 -23.93 -4.84
C VAL A 198 8.06 -22.45 -5.04
N PHE A 199 9.13 -21.71 -5.26
CA PHE A 199 9.03 -20.32 -5.72
C PHE A 199 8.90 -20.30 -7.23
N VAL A 200 7.90 -19.59 -7.75
CA VAL A 200 7.57 -19.59 -9.19
C VAL A 200 7.73 -18.22 -9.80
N SER A 201 8.28 -18.22 -11.01
CA SER A 201 8.48 -17.05 -11.86
C SER A 201 7.96 -17.24 -13.30
N SER A 202 7.38 -18.43 -13.59
CA SER A 202 6.81 -18.77 -14.89
C SER A 202 5.57 -19.66 -14.75
N PHE A 203 4.78 -19.75 -15.82
CA PHE A 203 3.64 -20.67 -15.90
C PHE A 203 4.08 -22.13 -15.98
N GLU A 204 5.22 -22.40 -16.60
CA GLU A 204 5.79 -23.73 -16.74
C GLU A 204 6.12 -24.32 -15.36
N GLU A 205 6.71 -23.54 -14.48
CA GLU A 205 7.02 -23.95 -13.10
C GLU A 205 5.75 -24.30 -12.32
N ILE A 206 4.67 -23.50 -12.47
CA ILE A 206 3.39 -23.79 -11.81
C ILE A 206 2.77 -25.07 -12.38
N ASN A 207 2.80 -25.26 -13.70
CA ASN A 207 2.22 -26.43 -14.35
C ASN A 207 2.94 -27.73 -13.98
N ALA A 208 4.23 -27.67 -13.65
CA ALA A 208 4.99 -28.81 -13.18
C ALA A 208 4.42 -29.39 -11.86
N GLU A 209 3.80 -28.54 -11.02
CA GLU A 209 3.22 -28.94 -9.74
C GLU A 209 1.72 -29.32 -9.85
N ALA A 210 1.11 -29.33 -11.05
CA ALA A 210 -0.33 -29.50 -11.23
C ALA A 210 -0.91 -30.84 -10.71
N ASN A 211 -0.08 -31.88 -10.53
CA ASN A 211 -0.49 -33.24 -10.20
C ASN A 211 -0.37 -33.54 -8.69
N GLY A 212 -0.82 -32.68 -7.82
CA GLY A 212 -0.75 -32.91 -6.36
C GLY A 212 -1.65 -31.96 -5.57
N ASN A 213 -1.62 -32.08 -4.26
CA ASN A 213 -2.25 -31.08 -3.43
C ASN A 213 -1.42 -29.80 -3.47
N ILE A 214 -2.04 -28.68 -3.82
CA ILE A 214 -1.38 -27.39 -3.97
C ILE A 214 -1.95 -26.40 -2.96
N VAL A 215 -1.06 -25.68 -2.26
CA VAL A 215 -1.37 -24.45 -1.53
C VAL A 215 -0.73 -23.28 -2.27
N ALA A 216 -1.52 -22.48 -2.95
CA ALA A 216 -1.03 -21.31 -3.67
C ALA A 216 -1.11 -20.09 -2.76
N ILE A 217 0.03 -19.45 -2.50
CA ILE A 217 0.14 -18.22 -1.72
C ILE A 217 0.08 -17.01 -2.65
N GLY A 218 -1.06 -16.36 -2.70
CA GLY A 218 -1.42 -15.26 -3.59
C GLY A 218 -2.78 -15.51 -4.25
N GLU A 219 -3.58 -14.46 -4.43
CA GLU A 219 -4.92 -14.59 -5.03
C GLU A 219 -4.87 -14.94 -6.51
N MET A 220 -4.06 -14.21 -7.29
CA MET A 220 -3.94 -14.45 -8.73
C MET A 220 -3.24 -15.76 -9.04
N LEU A 221 -2.22 -16.09 -8.24
CA LEU A 221 -1.55 -17.38 -8.32
C LEU A 221 -2.52 -18.51 -7.99
N GLY A 222 -3.33 -18.34 -6.93
CA GLY A 222 -4.35 -19.30 -6.53
C GLY A 222 -5.44 -19.50 -7.58
N GLN A 223 -5.90 -18.41 -8.23
CA GLN A 223 -6.86 -18.50 -9.33
C GLN A 223 -6.28 -19.31 -10.50
N TYR A 224 -5.02 -19.10 -10.86
CA TYR A 224 -4.36 -19.88 -11.90
C TYR A 224 -4.19 -21.34 -11.47
N CYS A 225 -3.70 -21.63 -10.27
CA CYS A 225 -3.58 -22.98 -9.75
C CYS A 225 -4.93 -23.74 -9.78
N LYS A 226 -6.03 -23.09 -9.40
CA LYS A 226 -7.39 -23.65 -9.48
C LYS A 226 -7.84 -23.93 -10.91
N SER A 227 -7.33 -23.22 -11.90
CA SER A 227 -7.66 -23.47 -13.30
C SER A 227 -7.03 -24.75 -13.86
N ILE A 228 -5.90 -25.17 -13.31
CA ILE A 228 -5.17 -26.40 -13.70
C ILE A 228 -5.40 -27.56 -12.72
N ASN A 229 -5.71 -27.25 -11.47
CA ASN A 229 -6.02 -28.22 -10.41
C ASN A 229 -7.16 -27.65 -9.54
N LYS A 230 -8.36 -28.22 -9.67
CA LYS A 230 -9.57 -27.71 -8.99
C LYS A 230 -9.50 -27.77 -7.47
N ASP A 231 -8.70 -28.70 -6.95
CA ASP A 231 -8.53 -28.93 -5.52
C ASP A 231 -7.43 -28.07 -4.89
N ALA A 232 -6.78 -27.20 -5.67
CA ALA A 232 -5.78 -26.26 -5.18
C ALA A 232 -6.39 -25.29 -4.15
N LEU A 233 -5.74 -25.17 -3.01
CA LEU A 233 -6.06 -24.18 -1.97
C LEU A 233 -5.43 -22.82 -2.36
N SER A 234 -6.24 -21.78 -2.37
CA SER A 234 -5.78 -20.41 -2.64
C SER A 234 -5.80 -19.59 -1.37
N ILE A 235 -4.68 -18.99 -1.02
CA ILE A 235 -4.52 -18.12 0.16
C ILE A 235 -4.29 -16.69 -0.31
N ASP A 236 -5.17 -15.78 0.07
CA ASP A 236 -5.02 -14.35 -0.20
C ASP A 236 -4.13 -13.68 0.85
N ILE A 237 -2.89 -13.40 0.51
CA ILE A 237 -1.93 -12.73 1.39
C ILE A 237 -2.11 -11.20 1.47
N SER A 238 -2.87 -10.62 0.56
CA SER A 238 -3.24 -9.20 0.57
C SER A 238 -4.67 -9.00 1.09
N SER A 239 -5.07 -9.82 2.07
CA SER A 239 -6.42 -9.82 2.65
C SER A 239 -6.84 -8.44 3.16
N TYR A 240 -8.15 -8.20 3.22
CA TYR A 240 -8.68 -6.95 3.77
C TYR A 240 -8.23 -6.73 5.22
N GLU A 241 -8.20 -7.79 6.05
CA GLU A 241 -7.75 -7.74 7.44
C GLU A 241 -6.30 -7.23 7.55
N LYS A 242 -5.41 -7.74 6.69
CA LYS A 242 -4.00 -7.32 6.66
C LYS A 242 -3.85 -5.87 6.19
N ILE A 243 -4.64 -5.46 5.18
CA ILE A 243 -4.68 -4.08 4.71
C ILE A 243 -5.20 -3.14 5.81
N GLU A 244 -6.29 -3.50 6.50
CA GLU A 244 -6.83 -2.70 7.61
C GLU A 244 -5.78 -2.52 8.72
N LYS A 245 -5.05 -3.60 9.06
CA LYS A 245 -3.98 -3.51 10.05
C LYS A 245 -2.83 -2.59 9.61
N LEU A 246 -2.45 -2.64 8.34
CA LEU A 246 -1.47 -1.72 7.78
C LEU A 246 -1.95 -0.25 7.88
N ILE A 247 -3.22 0.01 7.57
CA ILE A 247 -3.79 1.36 7.68
C ILE A 247 -3.80 1.85 9.13
N GLU A 248 -4.16 0.98 10.09
CA GLU A 248 -4.10 1.30 11.53
C GLU A 248 -2.67 1.69 11.95
N CYS A 249 -1.67 0.88 11.57
CA CYS A 249 -0.27 1.18 11.86
C CYS A 249 0.20 2.50 11.23
N LEU A 250 -0.21 2.78 9.98
CA LEU A 250 0.07 4.05 9.32
C LEU A 250 -0.54 5.25 10.05
N GLU A 251 -1.80 5.15 10.50
CA GLU A 251 -2.47 6.23 11.24
C GLU A 251 -1.73 6.54 12.56
N ILE A 252 -1.34 5.51 13.32
CA ILE A 252 -0.61 5.66 14.58
C ILE A 252 0.77 6.29 14.34
N THR A 253 1.52 5.79 13.35
CA THR A 253 2.90 6.25 13.09
C THR A 253 2.94 7.66 12.49
N ILE A 254 2.03 8.00 11.57
CA ILE A 254 1.91 9.34 11.00
C ILE A 254 1.49 10.36 12.07
N ALA A 255 0.55 9.98 12.94
CA ALA A 255 0.08 10.84 14.03
C ALA A 255 1.06 10.88 15.21
N ARG A 256 2.03 9.96 15.28
CA ARG A 256 2.94 9.75 16.44
C ARG A 256 2.15 9.62 17.76
N SER A 257 1.00 8.92 17.69
CA SER A 257 0.03 8.86 18.79
C SER A 257 0.22 7.64 19.70
N GLY A 258 1.16 6.76 19.40
CA GLY A 258 1.42 5.55 20.18
C GLY A 258 2.50 4.68 19.54
N ASP A 259 2.78 3.57 20.20
CA ASP A 259 3.72 2.57 19.71
C ASP A 259 3.00 1.55 18.81
N VAL A 260 3.71 1.07 17.80
CA VAL A 260 3.26 -0.01 16.92
C VAL A 260 4.18 -1.21 17.14
N PRO A 261 3.63 -2.43 17.29
CA PRO A 261 4.48 -3.63 17.40
C PRO A 261 5.43 -3.75 16.21
N HIS A 262 6.65 -4.21 16.49
CA HIS A 262 7.65 -4.43 15.43
C HIS A 262 7.18 -5.49 14.43
N ASP A 263 6.75 -6.67 14.89
CA ASP A 263 6.35 -7.80 14.05
C ASP A 263 4.86 -8.10 14.22
N ILE A 264 4.11 -7.94 13.13
CA ILE A 264 2.67 -8.19 13.06
C ILE A 264 2.42 -9.30 12.04
N ARG A 265 1.75 -10.37 12.49
CA ARG A 265 1.40 -11.55 11.68
C ARG A 265 -0.12 -11.68 11.58
N ILE A 266 -0.67 -11.65 10.37
CA ILE A 266 -2.12 -11.70 10.09
C ILE A 266 -2.48 -12.94 9.27
#